data_ec05ef201eeca8c74e4f2107b4cb3e37
#
_entry.id   ec05ef201eeca8c74e4f2107b4cb3e37
#
_cell.length_a   1.000
_cell.length_b   1.000
_cell.length_c   1.000
_cell.angle_alpha   90.00
_cell.angle_beta   90.00
_cell.angle_gamma   90.00
#
_symmetry.space_group_name_H-M   'P 1'
#
loop_
_entity.id
_entity.type
_entity.pdbx_description
1 polymer ?
#
loop_
_entity_poly.entity_id
_entity_poly.type
_entity_poly.pdbx_seq_one_letter_code
_entity_poly.pdbx_strand_id
1 'polypeptide(L)'
;MAKEDWFKSWFDTSYYHMLYEHRDSTDAQIFMDVLINHLKLNKGDRVLDLACGRGRHALYLHKKGFDVKGIDLSKRNIAFARQHIPSVDFEIKDMRENFGDAEFDYIFNLFTSFGYFDIRQQHLEAVKNMALALKPNGVLVLDFMNAHKVHRGLVEDELIDSDNVSFRVKRYVEDEKIVKEIFVKEDEKELRYFEKVALLTLQDFEGLFEQAKLKVIKTFGDFNLNP
;
A
#
# COMPACT_ATOMS: atom_id res chain seq x y z
N MET A 1 7.18 4.84 26.74
CA MET A 1 7.43 3.74 25.79
C MET A 1 6.90 4.20 24.44
N ALA A 2 7.70 4.13 23.37
CA ALA A 2 7.21 4.42 22.03
C ALA A 2 6.09 3.43 21.71
N LYS A 3 4.93 3.96 21.27
CA LYS A 3 3.78 3.13 20.89
C LYS A 3 4.22 2.30 19.69
N GLU A 4 4.17 0.98 19.80
CA GLU A 4 4.56 0.09 18.72
C GLU A 4 3.68 0.36 17.49
N ASP A 5 4.31 0.48 16.32
CA ASP A 5 3.61 0.73 15.06
C ASP A 5 2.64 -0.44 14.79
N TRP A 6 1.33 -0.22 14.93
CA TRP A 6 0.27 -1.22 14.80
C TRP A 6 0.37 -2.03 13.50
N PHE A 7 0.81 -1.39 12.42
CA PHE A 7 0.92 -1.99 11.09
C PHE A 7 2.02 -3.07 11.02
N LYS A 8 3.04 -3.02 11.89
CA LYS A 8 4.09 -4.05 11.97
C LYS A 8 3.55 -5.40 12.44
N SER A 9 2.64 -5.36 13.41
CA SER A 9 2.04 -6.59 13.94
C SER A 9 0.88 -7.09 13.06
N TRP A 10 -0.01 -6.22 12.61
CA TRP A 10 -1.23 -6.61 11.88
C TRP A 10 -0.92 -7.20 10.50
N PHE A 11 -0.15 -6.51 9.65
CA PHE A 11 0.17 -6.99 8.29
C PHE A 11 1.06 -8.24 8.26
N ASP A 12 1.64 -8.63 9.39
CA ASP A 12 2.43 -9.87 9.53
C ASP A 12 1.60 -11.06 10.02
N THR A 13 0.27 -10.91 10.20
CA THR A 13 -0.63 -11.98 10.64
C THR A 13 -1.21 -12.79 9.47
N SER A 14 -1.66 -14.04 9.76
CA SER A 14 -2.50 -14.79 8.83
C SER A 14 -3.89 -14.20 8.70
N TYR A 15 -4.42 -13.60 9.76
CA TYR A 15 -5.76 -13.02 9.81
C TYR A 15 -5.92 -11.86 8.84
N TYR A 16 -4.87 -11.06 8.62
CA TYR A 16 -4.88 -10.03 7.59
C TYR A 16 -5.18 -10.63 6.20
N HIS A 17 -4.50 -11.71 5.84
CA HIS A 17 -4.72 -12.35 4.55
C HIS A 17 -6.10 -12.99 4.43
N MET A 18 -6.61 -13.62 5.49
CA MET A 18 -7.97 -14.19 5.51
C MET A 18 -9.03 -13.10 5.34
N LEU A 19 -8.92 -12.00 6.10
CA LEU A 19 -9.87 -10.90 6.03
C LEU A 19 -9.96 -10.27 4.63
N TYR A 20 -8.84 -10.27 3.88
CA TYR A 20 -8.73 -9.63 2.56
C TYR A 20 -8.52 -10.62 1.41
N GLU A 21 -8.77 -11.91 1.60
CA GLU A 21 -8.60 -12.97 0.59
C GLU A 21 -9.46 -12.74 -0.66
N HIS A 22 -10.65 -12.19 -0.48
CA HIS A 22 -11.60 -11.90 -1.57
C HIS A 22 -11.19 -10.71 -2.47
N ARG A 23 -10.10 -10.00 -2.17
CA ARG A 23 -9.60 -8.95 -3.06
C ARG A 23 -9.07 -9.56 -4.34
N ASP A 24 -9.88 -9.46 -5.40
CA ASP A 24 -9.66 -10.11 -6.68
C ASP A 24 -8.29 -9.74 -7.28
N SER A 25 -7.55 -10.76 -7.67
CA SER A 25 -6.29 -10.60 -8.40
C SER A 25 -6.51 -10.06 -9.82
N THR A 26 -7.69 -10.29 -10.38
CA THR A 26 -8.08 -9.89 -11.74
C THR A 26 -8.23 -8.36 -11.83
N ASP A 27 -8.94 -7.74 -10.88
CA ASP A 27 -9.09 -6.29 -10.83
C ASP A 27 -7.75 -5.57 -10.70
N ALA A 28 -6.86 -6.14 -9.86
CA ALA A 28 -5.51 -5.63 -9.70
C ALA A 28 -4.69 -5.70 -11.00
N GLN A 29 -4.82 -6.78 -11.78
CA GLN A 29 -4.14 -6.94 -13.08
C GLN A 29 -4.68 -5.97 -14.12
N ILE A 30 -6.00 -5.78 -14.18
CA ILE A 30 -6.65 -4.80 -15.06
C ILE A 30 -6.12 -3.39 -14.77
N PHE A 31 -6.07 -3.01 -13.48
CA PHE A 31 -5.54 -1.70 -13.11
C PHE A 31 -4.06 -1.55 -13.48
N MET A 32 -3.25 -2.59 -13.31
CA MET A 32 -1.84 -2.57 -13.73
C MET A 32 -1.71 -2.38 -15.25
N ASP A 33 -2.55 -3.04 -16.07
CA ASP A 33 -2.53 -2.85 -17.52
C ASP A 33 -2.93 -1.43 -17.92
N VAL A 34 -3.93 -0.85 -17.23
CA VAL A 34 -4.33 0.55 -17.43
C VAL A 34 -3.17 1.50 -17.13
N LEU A 35 -2.44 1.29 -16.00
CA LEU A 35 -1.28 2.10 -15.63
C LEU A 35 -0.13 1.94 -16.64
N ILE A 36 0.22 0.72 -17.00
CA ILE A 36 1.28 0.42 -17.97
C ILE A 36 1.03 1.15 -19.29
N ASN A 37 -0.20 1.06 -19.81
CA ASN A 37 -0.57 1.68 -21.07
C ASN A 37 -0.60 3.22 -20.98
N HIS A 38 -1.14 3.76 -19.87
CA HIS A 38 -1.24 5.21 -19.66
C HIS A 38 0.13 5.85 -19.53
N LEU A 39 1.03 5.26 -18.76
CA LEU A 39 2.37 5.74 -18.52
C LEU A 39 3.35 5.35 -19.63
N LYS A 40 2.93 4.48 -20.55
CA LYS A 40 3.76 3.98 -21.69
C LYS A 40 5.06 3.34 -21.21
N LEU A 41 4.97 2.47 -20.21
CA LEU A 41 6.14 1.75 -19.71
C LEU A 41 6.79 0.92 -20.83
N ASN A 42 8.12 0.93 -20.89
CA ASN A 42 8.90 0.14 -21.82
C ASN A 42 9.45 -1.12 -21.15
N LYS A 43 9.63 -2.18 -21.92
CA LYS A 43 10.31 -3.38 -21.41
C LYS A 43 11.71 -3.02 -20.89
N GLY A 44 12.02 -3.50 -19.70
CA GLY A 44 13.28 -3.21 -19.03
C GLY A 44 13.27 -1.96 -18.16
N ASP A 45 12.19 -1.14 -18.16
CA ASP A 45 12.05 -0.07 -17.17
C ASP A 45 12.13 -0.68 -15.77
N ARG A 46 12.82 0.00 -14.88
CA ARG A 46 13.01 -0.44 -13.51
C ARG A 46 11.88 0.08 -12.61
N VAL A 47 11.12 -0.84 -12.05
CA VAL A 47 9.89 -0.55 -11.29
C VAL A 47 10.02 -1.02 -9.86
N LEU A 48 9.68 -0.16 -8.91
CA LEU A 48 9.52 -0.51 -7.50
C LEU A 48 8.03 -0.74 -7.19
N ASP A 49 7.70 -1.93 -6.69
CA ASP A 49 6.43 -2.21 -6.02
C ASP A 49 6.63 -1.95 -4.53
N LEU A 50 6.22 -0.77 -4.04
CA LEU A 50 6.43 -0.31 -2.68
C LEU A 50 5.23 -0.69 -1.79
N ALA A 51 5.48 -1.42 -0.70
CA ALA A 51 4.52 -2.16 0.09
C ALA A 51 3.89 -3.31 -0.71
N CYS A 52 4.75 -4.12 -1.33
CA CYS A 52 4.38 -5.15 -2.30
C CYS A 52 3.62 -6.35 -1.71
N GLY A 53 3.55 -6.48 -0.37
CA GLY A 53 2.96 -7.63 0.29
C GLY A 53 3.58 -8.95 -0.17
N ARG A 54 2.75 -9.89 -0.60
CA ARG A 54 3.18 -11.19 -1.16
C ARG A 54 3.67 -11.13 -2.61
N GLY A 55 3.81 -9.94 -3.19
CA GLY A 55 4.43 -9.72 -4.50
C GLY A 55 3.52 -9.98 -5.70
N ARG A 56 2.18 -9.92 -5.56
CA ARG A 56 1.26 -10.19 -6.70
C ARG A 56 1.44 -9.20 -7.85
N HIS A 57 1.62 -7.91 -7.56
CA HIS A 57 1.84 -6.88 -8.58
C HIS A 57 3.26 -6.98 -9.15
N ALA A 58 4.26 -7.18 -8.28
CA ALA A 58 5.62 -7.41 -8.69
C ALA A 58 5.75 -8.59 -9.68
N LEU A 59 5.08 -9.72 -9.40
CA LEU A 59 5.03 -10.87 -10.30
C LEU A 59 4.38 -10.51 -11.64
N TYR A 60 3.28 -9.76 -11.61
CA TYR A 60 2.56 -9.38 -12.82
C TYR A 60 3.42 -8.48 -13.71
N LEU A 61 4.05 -7.46 -13.15
CA LEU A 61 4.97 -6.56 -13.83
C LEU A 61 6.19 -7.31 -14.40
N HIS A 62 6.77 -8.22 -13.62
CA HIS A 62 7.88 -9.06 -14.05
C HIS A 62 7.51 -9.91 -15.28
N LYS A 63 6.32 -10.54 -15.28
CA LYS A 63 5.80 -11.29 -16.43
C LYS A 63 5.57 -10.44 -17.68
N LYS A 64 5.33 -9.14 -17.51
CA LYS A 64 5.21 -8.17 -18.62
C LYS A 64 6.59 -7.73 -19.17
N GLY A 65 7.68 -8.09 -18.50
CA GLY A 65 9.05 -7.85 -18.95
C GLY A 65 9.73 -6.62 -18.36
N PHE A 66 9.24 -6.14 -17.21
CA PHE A 66 9.88 -5.06 -16.45
C PHE A 66 10.94 -5.60 -15.49
N ASP A 67 11.93 -4.77 -15.15
CA ASP A 67 12.88 -5.04 -14.07
C ASP A 67 12.25 -4.59 -12.75
N VAL A 68 11.85 -5.54 -11.92
CA VAL A 68 11.00 -5.27 -10.75
C VAL A 68 11.72 -5.58 -9.45
N LYS A 69 11.63 -4.64 -8.50
CA LYS A 69 11.95 -4.84 -7.10
C LYS A 69 10.68 -4.69 -6.26
N GLY A 70 10.51 -5.54 -5.25
CA GLY A 70 9.42 -5.43 -4.28
C GLY A 70 9.97 -5.11 -2.88
N ILE A 71 9.34 -4.16 -2.19
CA ILE A 71 9.69 -3.82 -0.81
C ILE A 71 8.45 -3.88 0.05
N ASP A 72 8.55 -4.55 1.21
CA ASP A 72 7.49 -4.59 2.22
C ASP A 72 8.10 -4.68 3.62
N LEU A 73 7.36 -4.19 4.61
CA LEU A 73 7.77 -4.23 6.01
C LEU A 73 7.60 -5.63 6.63
N SER A 74 6.61 -6.40 6.17
CA SER A 74 6.25 -7.71 6.71
C SER A 74 7.28 -8.76 6.29
N LYS A 75 7.97 -9.31 7.29
CA LYS A 75 8.92 -10.43 7.10
C LYS A 75 8.24 -11.65 6.51
N ARG A 76 7.01 -11.94 6.94
CA ARG A 76 6.21 -13.07 6.47
C ARG A 76 5.84 -12.92 5.00
N ASN A 77 5.40 -11.74 4.60
CA ASN A 77 5.05 -11.46 3.21
C ASN A 77 6.26 -11.59 2.30
N ILE A 78 7.40 -11.00 2.67
CA ILE A 78 8.63 -11.09 1.89
C ILE A 78 9.17 -12.52 1.83
N ALA A 79 9.11 -13.28 2.93
CA ALA A 79 9.50 -14.69 2.90
C ALA A 79 8.64 -15.50 1.92
N PHE A 80 7.32 -15.27 1.93
CA PHE A 80 6.40 -15.87 0.98
C PHE A 80 6.73 -15.46 -0.47
N ALA A 81 6.91 -14.16 -0.73
CA ALA A 81 7.22 -13.65 -2.06
C ALA A 81 8.51 -14.25 -2.62
N ARG A 82 9.60 -14.27 -1.84
CA ARG A 82 10.88 -14.89 -2.23
C ARG A 82 10.75 -16.37 -2.56
N GLN A 83 9.96 -17.11 -1.79
CA GLN A 83 9.74 -18.54 -2.01
C GLN A 83 8.96 -18.83 -3.30
N HIS A 84 7.94 -18.02 -3.62
CA HIS A 84 7.02 -18.27 -4.73
C HIS A 84 7.37 -17.51 -6.01
N ILE A 85 8.20 -16.45 -5.90
CA ILE A 85 8.59 -15.58 -7.03
C ILE A 85 10.10 -15.35 -7.00
N PRO A 86 10.92 -16.41 -7.15
CA PRO A 86 12.38 -16.30 -7.01
C PRO A 86 13.04 -15.44 -8.11
N SER A 87 12.32 -15.09 -9.16
CA SER A 87 12.78 -14.25 -10.28
C SER A 87 12.71 -12.75 -10.00
N VAL A 88 12.12 -12.33 -8.89
CA VAL A 88 11.99 -10.91 -8.50
C VAL A 88 12.78 -10.66 -7.22
N ASP A 89 13.49 -9.53 -7.17
CA ASP A 89 14.18 -9.10 -5.96
C ASP A 89 13.19 -8.53 -4.94
N PHE A 90 13.18 -9.11 -3.73
CA PHE A 90 12.33 -8.66 -2.64
C PHE A 90 13.14 -8.29 -1.41
N GLU A 91 12.83 -7.15 -0.79
CA GLU A 91 13.54 -6.64 0.37
C GLU A 91 12.57 -6.33 1.53
N ILE A 92 12.98 -6.68 2.77
CA ILE A 92 12.27 -6.25 3.98
C ILE A 92 12.77 -4.87 4.33
N LYS A 93 11.90 -3.86 4.22
CA LYS A 93 12.26 -2.48 4.51
C LYS A 93 11.07 -1.61 4.82
N ASP A 94 11.25 -0.65 5.72
CA ASP A 94 10.28 0.39 6.01
C ASP A 94 10.41 1.50 4.96
N MET A 95 9.29 1.99 4.42
CA MET A 95 9.31 3.08 3.43
C MET A 95 9.82 4.41 4.00
N ARG A 96 9.93 4.53 5.33
CA ARG A 96 10.57 5.68 6.00
C ARG A 96 12.11 5.60 5.99
N GLU A 97 12.67 4.47 5.59
CA GLU A 97 14.12 4.29 5.42
C GLU A 97 14.51 4.52 3.95
N ASN A 98 15.80 4.81 3.72
CA ASN A 98 16.30 4.92 2.35
C ASN A 98 16.32 3.54 1.68
N PHE A 99 15.68 3.41 0.53
CA PHE A 99 15.57 2.18 -0.25
C PHE A 99 16.11 2.29 -1.69
N GLY A 100 16.80 3.39 -2.03
CA GLY A 100 17.41 3.61 -3.31
C GLY A 100 17.88 5.04 -3.50
N ASP A 101 18.68 5.29 -4.51
CA ASP A 101 19.13 6.62 -4.94
C ASP A 101 19.15 6.66 -6.46
N ALA A 102 18.21 7.41 -7.07
CA ALA A 102 18.02 7.53 -8.52
C ALA A 102 18.00 6.16 -9.24
N GLU A 103 17.26 5.20 -8.68
CA GLU A 103 17.31 3.79 -9.11
C GLU A 103 16.12 3.40 -10.00
N PHE A 104 14.93 3.97 -9.75
CA PHE A 104 13.69 3.51 -10.38
C PHE A 104 13.15 4.50 -11.40
N ASP A 105 12.68 3.99 -12.53
CA ASP A 105 11.92 4.75 -13.52
C ASP A 105 10.49 5.01 -13.02
N TYR A 106 9.92 4.01 -12.30
CA TYR A 106 8.59 4.08 -11.72
C TYR A 106 8.57 3.52 -10.29
N ILE A 107 7.81 4.17 -9.41
CA ILE A 107 7.48 3.67 -8.08
C ILE A 107 5.97 3.57 -7.99
N PHE A 108 5.47 2.38 -7.65
CA PHE A 108 4.05 2.11 -7.43
C PHE A 108 3.80 1.85 -5.96
N ASN A 109 2.96 2.69 -5.34
CA ASN A 109 2.43 2.49 -3.99
C ASN A 109 0.90 2.47 -4.09
N LEU A 110 0.33 1.28 -4.15
CA LEU A 110 -1.05 1.04 -4.57
C LEU A 110 -1.91 0.48 -3.43
N PHE A 111 -3.24 0.54 -3.61
CA PHE A 111 -4.25 -0.01 -2.70
C PHE A 111 -4.16 0.52 -1.27
N THR A 112 -3.98 1.85 -1.17
CA THR A 112 -3.93 2.56 0.12
C THR A 112 -2.84 2.01 1.05
N SER A 113 -1.64 1.79 0.51
CA SER A 113 -0.47 1.33 1.29
C SER A 113 0.33 2.49 1.90
N PHE A 114 -0.29 3.65 2.08
CA PHE A 114 0.25 4.87 2.67
C PHE A 114 -0.72 5.39 3.74
N GLY A 115 -0.28 6.37 4.57
CA GLY A 115 -1.16 7.01 5.54
C GLY A 115 -1.20 6.35 6.91
N TYR A 116 -0.32 5.40 7.21
CA TYR A 116 -0.33 4.62 8.46
C TYR A 116 0.40 5.26 9.63
N PHE A 117 1.14 6.34 9.39
CA PHE A 117 1.99 6.94 10.40
C PHE A 117 1.23 7.88 11.33
N ASP A 118 1.73 8.03 12.56
CA ASP A 118 1.07 8.85 13.57
C ASP A 118 1.33 10.35 13.40
N ILE A 119 2.47 10.72 12.83
CA ILE A 119 2.87 12.11 12.69
C ILE A 119 3.19 12.48 11.23
N ARG A 120 2.85 13.71 10.84
CA ARG A 120 3.07 14.23 9.48
C ARG A 120 4.52 14.10 9.01
N GLN A 121 5.48 14.26 9.92
CA GLN A 121 6.91 14.16 9.60
C GLN A 121 7.26 12.77 9.02
N GLN A 122 6.68 11.70 9.53
CA GLN A 122 6.93 10.34 9.03
C GLN A 122 6.37 10.12 7.62
N HIS A 123 5.20 10.73 7.30
CA HIS A 123 4.68 10.74 5.94
C HIS A 123 5.64 11.47 4.99
N LEU A 124 6.19 12.62 5.43
CA LEU A 124 7.15 13.37 4.65
C LEU A 124 8.46 12.60 4.42
N GLU A 125 8.96 11.90 5.43
CA GLU A 125 10.14 11.04 5.32
C GLU A 125 9.94 9.94 4.28
N ALA A 126 8.80 9.25 4.30
CA ALA A 126 8.47 8.25 3.31
C ALA A 126 8.42 8.84 1.88
N VAL A 127 7.75 9.98 1.69
CA VAL A 127 7.68 10.64 0.38
C VAL A 127 9.06 11.13 -0.09
N LYS A 128 9.91 11.63 0.82
CA LYS A 128 11.29 12.03 0.47
C LYS A 128 12.14 10.83 0.01
N ASN A 129 11.98 9.67 0.65
CA ASN A 129 12.67 8.46 0.22
C ASN A 129 12.17 7.95 -1.14
N MET A 130 10.85 8.05 -1.41
CA MET A 130 10.30 7.78 -2.75
C MET A 130 10.92 8.72 -3.79
N ALA A 131 10.99 10.03 -3.49
CA ALA A 131 11.57 11.01 -4.39
C ALA A 131 13.07 10.78 -4.65
N LEU A 132 13.82 10.41 -3.61
CA LEU A 132 15.25 10.10 -3.71
C LEU A 132 15.51 8.86 -4.57
N ALA A 133 14.66 7.84 -4.45
CA ALA A 133 14.80 6.60 -5.18
C ALA A 133 14.40 6.70 -6.66
N LEU A 134 13.63 7.71 -7.05
CA LEU A 134 13.27 7.96 -8.45
C LEU A 134 14.45 8.53 -9.24
N LYS A 135 14.65 8.03 -10.45
CA LYS A 135 15.51 8.64 -11.44
C LYS A 135 15.02 10.04 -11.83
N PRO A 136 15.87 10.92 -12.41
CA PRO A 136 15.39 12.13 -13.04
C PRO A 136 14.28 11.84 -14.05
N ASN A 137 13.14 12.53 -13.94
CA ASN A 137 11.89 12.29 -14.69
C ASN A 137 11.19 10.97 -14.39
N GLY A 138 11.60 10.23 -13.37
CA GLY A 138 10.87 9.07 -12.88
C GLY A 138 9.50 9.44 -12.32
N VAL A 139 8.57 8.49 -12.29
CA VAL A 139 7.17 8.73 -11.93
C VAL A 139 6.78 7.93 -10.68
N LEU A 140 6.22 8.61 -9.69
CA LEU A 140 5.52 8.00 -8.56
C LEU A 140 4.03 7.89 -8.89
N VAL A 141 3.48 6.69 -8.76
CA VAL A 141 2.05 6.45 -8.72
C VAL A 141 1.67 6.08 -7.28
N LEU A 142 0.85 6.91 -6.67
CA LEU A 142 0.35 6.69 -5.32
C LEU A 142 -1.18 6.60 -5.37
N ASP A 143 -1.72 5.44 -5.03
CA ASP A 143 -3.17 5.23 -4.92
C ASP A 143 -3.57 5.35 -3.45
N PHE A 144 -4.54 6.22 -3.20
CA PHE A 144 -5.02 6.49 -1.86
C PHE A 144 -6.53 6.64 -1.82
N MET A 145 -7.14 6.25 -0.72
CA MET A 145 -8.57 6.39 -0.53
C MET A 145 -9.01 7.86 -0.61
N ASN A 146 -10.15 8.13 -1.21
CA ASN A 146 -10.75 9.45 -1.14
C ASN A 146 -11.35 9.67 0.25
N ALA A 147 -10.66 10.48 1.08
CA ALA A 147 -11.02 10.73 2.47
C ALA A 147 -12.48 11.21 2.63
N HIS A 148 -12.96 12.11 1.75
CA HIS A 148 -14.32 12.63 1.80
C HIS A 148 -15.36 11.56 1.45
N LYS A 149 -15.10 10.74 0.45
CA LYS A 149 -16.01 9.66 0.02
C LYS A 149 -16.11 8.58 1.11
N VAL A 150 -14.97 8.19 1.67
CA VAL A 150 -14.92 7.14 2.72
C VAL A 150 -15.60 7.62 4.00
N HIS A 151 -15.37 8.87 4.40
CA HIS A 151 -16.02 9.44 5.59
C HIS A 151 -17.56 9.47 5.45
N ARG A 152 -18.10 9.77 4.25
CA ARG A 152 -19.55 9.82 4.02
C ARG A 152 -20.21 8.44 3.90
N GLY A 153 -19.46 7.44 3.43
CA GLY A 153 -19.97 6.09 3.16
C GLY A 153 -19.44 5.03 4.13
N LEU A 154 -19.04 5.42 5.34
CA LEU A 154 -18.44 4.50 6.29
C LEU A 154 -19.46 3.46 6.77
N VAL A 155 -19.16 2.18 6.55
CA VAL A 155 -19.91 1.07 7.15
C VAL A 155 -19.35 0.83 8.55
N GLU A 156 -20.11 1.24 9.58
CA GLU A 156 -19.61 1.31 10.96
C GLU A 156 -19.37 -0.06 11.60
N ASP A 157 -20.15 -1.08 11.26
CA ASP A 157 -20.05 -2.42 11.85
C ASP A 157 -20.34 -3.48 10.76
N GLU A 158 -19.46 -4.45 10.62
CA GLU A 158 -19.55 -5.49 9.61
C GLU A 158 -19.07 -6.82 10.18
N LEU A 159 -19.78 -7.89 9.84
CA LEU A 159 -19.37 -9.27 10.15
C LEU A 159 -18.90 -9.94 8.87
N ILE A 160 -17.75 -10.58 8.93
CA ILE A 160 -17.13 -11.31 7.81
C ILE A 160 -16.70 -12.67 8.33
N ASP A 161 -17.20 -13.72 7.71
CA ASP A 161 -16.80 -15.10 8.03
C ASP A 161 -15.88 -15.64 6.94
N SER A 162 -14.78 -16.26 7.34
CA SER A 162 -13.82 -16.90 6.46
C SER A 162 -13.37 -18.22 7.12
N ASP A 163 -13.72 -19.35 6.52
CA ASP A 163 -13.50 -20.69 7.06
C ASP A 163 -13.98 -20.83 8.52
N ASN A 164 -13.04 -21.09 9.45
CA ASN A 164 -13.32 -21.25 10.88
C ASN A 164 -13.05 -19.95 11.69
N VAL A 165 -12.87 -18.81 11.01
CA VAL A 165 -12.56 -17.51 11.63
C VAL A 165 -13.66 -16.52 11.35
N SER A 166 -14.21 -15.92 12.40
CA SER A 166 -15.16 -14.80 12.27
C SER A 166 -14.48 -13.48 12.60
N PHE A 167 -14.72 -12.50 11.76
CA PHE A 167 -14.25 -11.13 11.96
C PHE A 167 -15.41 -10.20 12.20
N ARG A 168 -15.34 -9.39 13.25
CA ARG A 168 -16.19 -8.22 13.41
C ARG A 168 -15.34 -6.99 13.21
N VAL A 169 -15.67 -6.18 12.22
CA VAL A 169 -14.92 -4.98 11.85
C VAL A 169 -15.76 -3.76 12.19
N LYS A 170 -15.30 -2.99 13.17
CA LYS A 170 -15.89 -1.69 13.51
C LYS A 170 -15.05 -0.58 12.88
N ARG A 171 -15.72 0.40 12.29
CA ARG A 171 -15.05 1.54 11.65
C ARG A 171 -15.59 2.84 12.23
N TYR A 172 -14.68 3.74 12.52
CA TYR A 172 -15.03 5.08 13.00
C TYR A 172 -13.91 6.07 12.63
N VAL A 173 -14.18 7.35 12.80
CA VAL A 173 -13.18 8.42 12.62
C VAL A 173 -12.73 8.90 13.99
N GLU A 174 -11.43 8.93 14.23
CA GLU A 174 -10.80 9.43 15.44
C GLU A 174 -9.48 10.10 15.08
N ASP A 175 -9.20 11.28 15.61
CA ASP A 175 -7.94 12.03 15.42
C ASP A 175 -7.51 12.13 13.93
N GLU A 176 -8.44 12.53 13.06
CA GLU A 176 -8.22 12.66 11.60
C GLU A 176 -7.76 11.35 10.93
N LYS A 177 -8.11 10.21 11.51
CA LYS A 177 -7.86 8.88 10.96
C LYS A 177 -9.16 8.09 10.83
N ILE A 178 -9.25 7.28 9.80
CA ILE A 178 -10.19 6.16 9.80
C ILE A 178 -9.55 5.03 10.58
N VAL A 179 -10.25 4.60 11.62
CA VAL A 179 -9.87 3.47 12.45
C VAL A 179 -10.76 2.29 12.10
N LYS A 180 -10.14 1.16 11.77
CA LYS A 180 -10.79 -0.14 11.78
C LYS A 180 -10.33 -0.89 13.01
N GLU A 181 -11.27 -1.26 13.84
CA GLU A 181 -11.08 -2.14 14.97
C GLU A 181 -11.57 -3.52 14.59
N ILE A 182 -10.66 -4.49 14.56
CA ILE A 182 -10.90 -5.82 14.01
C ILE A 182 -10.86 -6.82 15.16
N PHE A 183 -12.01 -7.36 15.48
CA PHE A 183 -12.14 -8.46 16.42
C PHE A 183 -12.10 -9.77 15.63
N VAL A 184 -11.20 -10.64 16.02
CA VAL A 184 -11.02 -11.96 15.40
C VAL A 184 -11.44 -13.00 16.42
N LYS A 185 -12.34 -13.90 16.02
CA LYS A 185 -12.73 -15.07 16.80
C LYS A 185 -12.39 -16.33 16.03
N GLU A 186 -11.53 -17.14 16.63
CA GLU A 186 -11.11 -18.47 16.15
C GLU A 186 -11.22 -19.44 17.30
N ASP A 187 -12.21 -20.34 17.27
CA ASP A 187 -12.57 -21.22 18.38
C ASP A 187 -12.80 -20.46 19.70
N GLU A 188 -11.98 -20.75 20.72
CA GLU A 188 -12.02 -20.06 22.02
C GLU A 188 -11.11 -18.84 22.09
N LYS A 189 -10.38 -18.52 21.02
CA LYS A 189 -9.47 -17.36 20.98
C LYS A 189 -10.21 -16.12 20.50
N GLU A 190 -10.05 -15.03 21.23
CA GLU A 190 -10.47 -13.72 20.82
C GLU A 190 -9.26 -12.79 20.75
N LEU A 191 -9.05 -12.19 19.57
CA LEU A 191 -7.95 -11.27 19.31
C LEU A 191 -8.52 -9.93 18.83
N ARG A 192 -7.75 -8.87 19.00
CA ARG A 192 -8.13 -7.54 18.59
C ARG A 192 -6.96 -6.85 17.89
N TYR A 193 -7.23 -6.35 16.68
CA TYR A 193 -6.29 -5.63 15.86
C TYR A 193 -6.85 -4.27 15.46
N PHE A 194 -6.00 -3.42 14.92
CA PHE A 194 -6.38 -2.10 14.43
C PHE A 194 -5.75 -1.85 13.07
N GLU A 195 -6.49 -1.15 12.20
CA GLU A 195 -5.95 -0.42 11.07
C GLU A 195 -6.27 1.06 11.29
N LYS A 196 -5.29 1.94 11.14
CA LYS A 196 -5.45 3.37 11.32
C LYS A 196 -4.86 4.08 10.11
N VAL A 197 -5.70 4.68 9.30
CA VAL A 197 -5.29 5.38 8.08
C VAL A 197 -5.64 6.86 8.20
N ALA A 198 -4.65 7.72 8.05
CA ALA A 198 -4.85 9.17 8.09
C ALA A 198 -5.80 9.61 6.96
N LEU A 199 -6.69 10.55 7.25
CA LEU A 199 -7.61 11.16 6.30
C LEU A 199 -6.90 12.23 5.45
N LEU A 200 -5.85 11.83 4.74
CA LEU A 200 -5.11 12.74 3.88
C LEU A 200 -5.95 13.17 2.68
N THR A 201 -5.98 14.47 2.43
CA THR A 201 -6.61 15.09 1.28
C THR A 201 -5.60 15.28 0.14
N LEU A 202 -6.08 15.63 -1.06
CA LEU A 202 -5.20 16.01 -2.16
C LEU A 202 -4.26 17.15 -1.77
N GLN A 203 -4.75 18.15 -1.05
CA GLN A 203 -3.94 19.28 -0.57
C GLN A 203 -2.83 18.83 0.39
N ASP A 204 -3.08 17.82 1.24
CA ASP A 204 -2.04 17.26 2.10
C ASP A 204 -0.94 16.58 1.29
N PHE A 205 -1.31 15.82 0.27
CA PHE A 205 -0.36 15.20 -0.66
C PHE A 205 0.43 16.23 -1.44
N GLU A 206 -0.21 17.28 -1.98
CA GLU A 206 0.48 18.38 -2.67
C GLU A 206 1.54 19.01 -1.78
N GLY A 207 1.22 19.27 -0.50
CA GLY A 207 2.17 19.81 0.46
C GLY A 207 3.31 18.85 0.84
N LEU A 208 3.09 17.53 0.84
CA LEU A 208 4.13 16.53 1.04
C LEU A 208 5.04 16.43 -0.20
N PHE A 209 4.46 16.40 -1.38
CA PHE A 209 5.18 16.32 -2.65
C PHE A 209 6.04 17.55 -2.91
N GLU A 210 5.53 18.75 -2.67
CA GLU A 210 6.31 20.00 -2.78
C GLU A 210 7.56 19.96 -1.90
N GLN A 211 7.43 19.56 -0.64
CA GLN A 211 8.55 19.44 0.29
C GLN A 211 9.55 18.34 -0.11
N ALA A 212 9.12 17.33 -0.85
CA ALA A 212 9.97 16.29 -1.42
C ALA A 212 10.48 16.62 -2.84
N LYS A 213 10.18 17.83 -3.37
CA LYS A 213 10.52 18.27 -4.73
C LYS A 213 9.89 17.40 -5.84
N LEU A 214 8.75 16.80 -5.55
CA LEU A 214 7.90 16.13 -6.54
C LEU A 214 6.82 17.10 -7.02
N LYS A 215 6.36 16.91 -8.26
CA LYS A 215 5.27 17.68 -8.86
C LYS A 215 4.11 16.75 -9.18
N VAL A 216 2.91 17.08 -8.74
CA VAL A 216 1.69 16.39 -9.19
C VAL A 216 1.50 16.67 -10.69
N ILE A 217 1.50 15.61 -11.48
CA ILE A 217 1.30 15.68 -12.93
C ILE A 217 -0.19 15.51 -13.26
N LYS A 218 -0.84 14.53 -12.59
CA LYS A 218 -2.23 14.21 -12.85
C LYS A 218 -2.86 13.50 -11.67
N THR A 219 -4.17 13.67 -11.51
CA THR A 219 -5.00 12.97 -10.53
C THR A 219 -6.16 12.28 -11.23
N PHE A 220 -6.61 11.16 -10.66
CA PHE A 220 -7.70 10.34 -11.18
C PHE A 220 -8.66 9.98 -10.06
N GLY A 221 -9.93 9.75 -10.40
CA GLY A 221 -10.98 9.41 -9.46
C GLY A 221 -11.21 7.91 -9.29
N ASP A 222 -10.70 7.08 -10.20
CA ASP A 222 -10.86 5.62 -10.17
C ASP A 222 -9.72 4.87 -10.87
N PHE A 223 -9.78 3.52 -10.82
CA PHE A 223 -8.79 2.63 -11.42
C PHE A 223 -8.83 2.55 -12.95
N ASN A 224 -9.86 3.14 -13.60
CA ASN A 224 -9.92 3.31 -15.05
C ASN A 224 -9.29 4.65 -15.49
N LEU A 225 -8.70 5.39 -14.56
CA LEU A 225 -8.08 6.70 -14.75
C LEU A 225 -9.07 7.77 -15.24
N ASN A 226 -10.34 7.66 -14.85
CA ASN A 226 -11.32 8.73 -15.04
C ASN A 226 -11.01 9.90 -14.07
N PRO A 227 -11.44 11.14 -14.44
CA PRO A 227 -11.27 12.32 -13.59
C PRO A 227 -11.94 12.20 -12.23
#